data_988ff30be0b4b60c35ed51461cf34e13
#
_entry.id   988ff30be0b4b60c35ed51461cf34e13
#
_cell.length_a   1.000
_cell.length_b   1.000
_cell.length_c   1.000
_cell.angle_alpha   90.00
_cell.angle_beta   90.00
_cell.angle_gamma   90.00
#
_symmetry.space_group_name_H-M   'P 1'
#
loop_
_entity.id
_entity.type
_entity.pdbx_description
1 polymer ?
#
loop_
_entity_poly.entity_id
_entity_poly.type
_entity_poly.pdbx_seq_one_letter_code
_entity_poly.pdbx_strand_id
1 'polypeptide(L)'
;MDRQLSLEFARITEQAALKSARLVGLGDKEGADQAAVDGMHEQFALTPVSGTVVIGEGEIDEAPMLYIGEHVGQGGEEVDIAVDPVEGTNLVAKGKNGAIAVLAIAPKGCLLHAPDMYMQKICVGPRAKGRIDIRASVTENLKNVADAMGREVSDLTMVILDRERHEKIIREAREAGARVYLITDGDVVPSVDCGIPVSYTHLRAHETDSYL
;
A
#
# COMPACT_ATOMS: atom_id res chain seq x y z
N MET A 1 8.67 -16.12 -12.71
CA MET A 1 7.19 -15.93 -12.85
C MET A 1 6.87 -15.74 -14.33
N ASP A 2 5.99 -16.56 -14.89
CA ASP A 2 5.62 -16.48 -16.31
C ASP A 2 4.80 -15.20 -16.58
N ARG A 3 4.97 -14.61 -17.78
CA ARG A 3 4.23 -13.40 -18.22
C ARG A 3 2.71 -13.61 -18.20
N GLN A 4 2.26 -14.82 -18.50
CA GLN A 4 0.83 -15.16 -18.47
C GLN A 4 0.29 -15.09 -17.03
N LEU A 5 1.04 -15.58 -16.07
CA LEU A 5 0.68 -15.55 -14.65
C LEU A 5 0.58 -14.11 -14.12
N SER A 6 1.46 -13.21 -14.58
CA SER A 6 1.38 -11.78 -14.21
C SER A 6 0.09 -11.12 -14.69
N LEU A 7 -0.46 -11.53 -15.82
CA LEU A 7 -1.76 -11.03 -16.29
C LEU A 7 -2.92 -11.58 -15.47
N GLU A 8 -2.86 -12.84 -15.05
CA GLU A 8 -3.87 -13.42 -14.17
C GLU A 8 -3.90 -12.72 -12.82
N PHE A 9 -2.74 -12.33 -12.28
CA PHE A 9 -2.67 -11.55 -11.04
C PHE A 9 -3.24 -10.14 -11.20
N ALA A 10 -3.03 -9.47 -12.32
CA ALA A 10 -3.66 -8.18 -12.60
C ALA A 10 -5.20 -8.28 -12.62
N ARG A 11 -5.75 -9.39 -13.12
CA ARG A 11 -7.21 -9.62 -13.13
C ARG A 11 -7.81 -9.74 -11.74
N ILE A 12 -7.03 -10.20 -10.75
CA ILE A 12 -7.49 -10.29 -9.36
C ILE A 12 -7.77 -8.88 -8.82
N THR A 13 -6.83 -7.96 -9.00
CA THR A 13 -7.02 -6.56 -8.58
C THR A 13 -8.06 -5.83 -9.42
N GLU A 14 -8.18 -6.14 -10.71
CA GLU A 14 -9.24 -5.62 -11.58
C GLU A 14 -10.64 -6.02 -11.08
N GLN A 15 -10.84 -7.27 -10.67
CA GLN A 15 -12.14 -7.72 -10.16
C GLN A 15 -12.51 -7.03 -8.83
N ALA A 16 -11.57 -6.88 -7.91
CA ALA A 16 -11.78 -6.11 -6.68
C ALA A 16 -12.20 -4.67 -7.00
N ALA A 17 -11.44 -3.99 -7.85
CA ALA A 17 -11.72 -2.63 -8.27
C ALA A 17 -13.09 -2.48 -8.96
N LEU A 18 -13.45 -3.40 -9.88
CA LEU A 18 -14.73 -3.37 -10.59
C LEU A 18 -15.93 -3.57 -9.67
N LYS A 19 -15.83 -4.47 -8.68
CA LYS A 19 -16.91 -4.69 -7.73
C LYS A 19 -17.06 -3.52 -6.76
N SER A 20 -15.97 -3.04 -6.20
CA SER A 20 -15.97 -1.89 -5.28
C SER A 20 -16.37 -0.58 -5.96
N ALA A 21 -16.07 -0.39 -7.26
CA ALA A 21 -16.41 0.81 -8.01
C ALA A 21 -17.91 1.13 -8.02
N ARG A 22 -18.77 0.13 -7.88
CA ARG A 22 -20.23 0.32 -7.80
C ARG A 22 -20.69 1.03 -6.53
N LEU A 23 -19.82 1.09 -5.53
CA LEU A 23 -20.09 1.66 -4.21
C LEU A 23 -19.41 3.02 -4.00
N VAL A 24 -18.72 3.53 -5.04
CA VAL A 24 -18.05 4.85 -5.00
C VAL A 24 -19.07 5.97 -4.71
N GLY A 25 -18.81 6.69 -3.64
CA GLY A 25 -19.62 7.84 -3.23
C GLY A 25 -20.94 7.49 -2.54
N LEU A 26 -21.21 6.23 -2.23
CA LEU A 26 -22.43 5.82 -1.53
C LEU A 26 -22.33 5.92 0.00
N GLY A 27 -21.16 6.22 0.56
CA GLY A 27 -20.94 6.31 2.00
C GLY A 27 -20.84 4.96 2.70
N ASP A 28 -20.92 3.87 1.96
CA ASP A 28 -20.85 2.51 2.47
C ASP A 28 -19.40 1.97 2.38
N LYS A 29 -18.66 2.17 3.47
CA LYS A 29 -17.26 1.74 3.57
C LYS A 29 -17.16 0.21 3.62
N GLU A 30 -17.95 -0.41 4.49
CA GLU A 30 -17.92 -1.87 4.72
C GLU A 30 -18.38 -2.63 3.48
N GLY A 31 -19.44 -2.17 2.83
CA GLY A 31 -19.90 -2.77 1.59
C GLY A 31 -18.89 -2.65 0.46
N ALA A 32 -18.16 -1.53 0.35
CA ALA A 32 -17.13 -1.34 -0.66
C ALA A 32 -15.95 -2.31 -0.46
N ASP A 33 -15.56 -2.50 0.79
CA ASP A 33 -14.52 -3.43 1.19
C ASP A 33 -14.92 -4.88 0.90
N GLN A 34 -16.05 -5.32 1.41
CA GLN A 34 -16.58 -6.67 1.19
C GLN A 34 -16.72 -6.99 -0.31
N ALA A 35 -17.21 -6.04 -1.11
CA ALA A 35 -17.34 -6.25 -2.56
C ALA A 35 -15.99 -6.49 -3.24
N ALA A 36 -14.93 -5.83 -2.78
CA ALA A 36 -13.58 -6.02 -3.29
C ALA A 36 -13.00 -7.37 -2.84
N VAL A 37 -13.15 -7.73 -1.57
CA VAL A 37 -12.76 -9.04 -1.02
C VAL A 37 -13.41 -10.16 -1.83
N ASP A 38 -14.73 -10.11 -2.05
CA ASP A 38 -15.46 -11.07 -2.86
C ASP A 38 -14.90 -11.16 -4.29
N GLY A 39 -14.57 -10.01 -4.89
CA GLY A 39 -14.00 -9.94 -6.24
C GLY A 39 -12.63 -10.61 -6.35
N MET A 40 -11.75 -10.32 -5.41
CA MET A 40 -10.42 -10.95 -5.34
C MET A 40 -10.54 -12.46 -5.11
N HIS A 41 -11.32 -12.86 -4.12
CA HIS A 41 -11.45 -14.25 -3.74
C HIS A 41 -12.02 -15.10 -4.89
N GLU A 42 -13.08 -14.64 -5.57
CA GLU A 42 -13.63 -15.31 -6.75
C GLU A 42 -12.59 -15.47 -7.88
N GLN A 43 -11.77 -14.45 -8.12
CA GLN A 43 -10.76 -14.51 -9.17
C GLN A 43 -9.58 -15.41 -8.78
N PHE A 44 -9.18 -15.42 -7.51
CA PHE A 44 -8.20 -16.40 -7.01
C PHE A 44 -8.64 -17.83 -7.25
N ALA A 45 -9.92 -18.15 -7.04
CA ALA A 45 -10.47 -19.48 -7.31
C ALA A 45 -10.31 -19.95 -8.76
N LEU A 46 -10.01 -19.03 -9.69
CA LEU A 46 -9.77 -19.34 -11.12
C LEU A 46 -8.26 -19.29 -11.48
N THR A 47 -7.40 -18.92 -10.56
CA THR A 47 -5.98 -18.67 -10.84
C THR A 47 -5.15 -19.94 -10.61
N PRO A 48 -4.27 -20.36 -11.56
CA PRO A 48 -3.51 -21.60 -11.47
C PRO A 48 -2.25 -21.46 -10.58
N VAL A 49 -2.46 -21.19 -9.30
CA VAL A 49 -1.40 -21.11 -8.26
C VAL A 49 -1.85 -21.87 -7.02
N SER A 50 -0.89 -22.21 -6.16
CA SER A 50 -1.08 -22.67 -4.79
C SER A 50 -0.64 -21.56 -3.86
N GLY A 51 -1.52 -20.57 -3.66
CA GLY A 51 -1.23 -19.36 -2.90
C GLY A 51 -1.49 -19.52 -1.40
N THR A 52 -0.66 -18.88 -0.58
CA THR A 52 -0.89 -18.71 0.86
C THR A 52 -0.92 -17.21 1.15
N VAL A 53 -2.01 -16.72 1.73
CA VAL A 53 -2.13 -15.33 2.18
C VAL A 53 -1.21 -15.15 3.41
N VAL A 54 -0.23 -14.27 3.31
CA VAL A 54 0.71 -13.97 4.40
C VAL A 54 0.49 -12.58 5.00
N ILE A 55 -0.17 -11.68 4.24
CA ILE A 55 -0.73 -10.40 4.68
C ILE A 55 -2.09 -10.28 4.00
N GLY A 56 -3.16 -10.04 4.75
CA GLY A 56 -4.52 -10.00 4.24
C GLY A 56 -5.46 -9.23 5.15
N GLU A 57 -6.75 -9.60 5.17
CA GLU A 57 -7.85 -8.91 5.82
C GLU A 57 -7.93 -9.15 7.35
N GLY A 58 -6.98 -9.81 7.95
CA GLY A 58 -6.93 -10.10 9.37
C GLY A 58 -6.70 -11.58 9.67
N GLU A 59 -6.96 -11.96 10.91
CA GLU A 59 -6.86 -13.35 11.36
C GLU A 59 -8.10 -14.16 10.98
N ILE A 60 -7.98 -15.50 11.02
CA ILE A 60 -9.05 -16.44 10.62
C ILE A 60 -10.38 -16.22 11.35
N ASP A 61 -10.33 -15.75 12.60
CA ASP A 61 -11.53 -15.51 13.42
C ASP A 61 -12.19 -14.15 13.15
N GLU A 62 -11.54 -13.28 12.37
CA GLU A 62 -11.94 -11.89 12.14
C GLU A 62 -12.38 -11.64 10.69
N ALA A 63 -11.77 -12.31 9.73
CA ALA A 63 -12.07 -12.17 8.31
C ALA A 63 -12.65 -13.47 7.72
N PRO A 64 -13.76 -13.39 6.96
CA PRO A 64 -14.36 -14.57 6.33
C PRO A 64 -13.55 -15.08 5.13
N MET A 65 -12.75 -14.23 4.49
CA MET A 65 -11.93 -14.52 3.30
C MET A 65 -10.67 -13.67 3.30
N LEU A 66 -9.65 -14.12 2.59
CA LEU A 66 -8.34 -13.47 2.46
C LEU A 66 -7.64 -13.25 3.81
N TYR A 67 -7.95 -14.08 4.81
CA TYR A 67 -7.30 -14.05 6.11
C TYR A 67 -5.89 -14.61 6.07
N ILE A 68 -5.07 -14.25 7.04
CA ILE A 68 -3.68 -14.74 7.16
C ILE A 68 -3.67 -16.26 7.33
N GLY A 69 -2.98 -16.95 6.43
CA GLY A 69 -2.89 -18.40 6.36
C GLY A 69 -3.90 -19.06 5.42
N GLU A 70 -4.84 -18.31 4.83
CA GLU A 70 -5.77 -18.87 3.85
C GLU A 70 -5.02 -19.37 2.61
N HIS A 71 -5.47 -20.53 2.11
CA HIS A 71 -5.00 -21.10 0.87
C HIS A 71 -5.95 -20.76 -0.28
N VAL A 72 -5.43 -20.17 -1.34
CA VAL A 72 -6.19 -19.73 -2.51
C VAL A 72 -5.57 -20.25 -3.82
N GLY A 73 -6.41 -20.31 -4.87
CA GLY A 73 -5.99 -20.77 -6.19
C GLY A 73 -6.36 -22.22 -6.49
N GLN A 74 -6.11 -22.66 -7.73
CA GLN A 74 -6.47 -24.00 -8.23
C GLN A 74 -5.32 -25.01 -8.12
N GLY A 75 -4.23 -24.67 -7.45
CA GLY A 75 -3.00 -25.45 -7.44
C GLY A 75 -2.03 -24.98 -8.54
N GLY A 76 -0.78 -25.36 -8.43
CA GLY A 76 0.29 -24.95 -9.32
C GLY A 76 1.51 -24.47 -8.56
N GLU A 77 2.16 -23.39 -9.04
CA GLU A 77 3.32 -22.79 -8.38
C GLU A 77 2.95 -22.33 -6.95
N GLU A 78 3.76 -22.72 -5.96
CA GLU A 78 3.57 -22.28 -4.58
C GLU A 78 4.04 -20.83 -4.42
N VAL A 79 3.15 -19.96 -3.93
CA VAL A 79 3.41 -18.53 -3.78
C VAL A 79 2.91 -18.00 -2.44
N ASP A 80 3.63 -17.00 -1.90
CA ASP A 80 3.13 -16.13 -0.84
C ASP A 80 2.35 -14.96 -1.46
N ILE A 81 1.29 -14.55 -0.79
CA ILE A 81 0.37 -13.50 -1.23
C ILE A 81 0.20 -12.47 -0.12
N ALA A 82 0.37 -11.20 -0.47
CA ALA A 82 -0.02 -10.07 0.37
C ALA A 82 -1.06 -9.25 -0.37
N VAL A 83 -2.23 -9.04 0.23
CA VAL A 83 -3.36 -8.35 -0.38
C VAL A 83 -3.85 -7.20 0.47
N ASP A 84 -4.37 -6.19 -0.20
CA ASP A 84 -5.33 -5.22 0.32
C ASP A 84 -6.36 -4.98 -0.80
N PRO A 85 -7.58 -5.52 -0.66
CA PRO A 85 -8.62 -5.44 -1.70
C PRO A 85 -9.06 -4.01 -1.99
N VAL A 86 -9.07 -3.13 -0.99
CA VAL A 86 -9.33 -1.69 -1.13
C VAL A 86 -8.44 -0.87 -0.19
N GLU A 87 -7.22 -0.64 -0.60
CA GLU A 87 -6.38 0.38 0.04
C GLU A 87 -7.03 1.75 -0.12
N GLY A 88 -7.54 2.30 1.00
CA GLY A 88 -8.25 3.56 1.01
C GLY A 88 -9.78 3.44 0.90
N THR A 89 -10.41 2.54 1.65
CA THR A 89 -11.87 2.33 1.70
C THR A 89 -12.66 3.61 1.97
N ASN A 90 -12.13 4.55 2.80
CA ASN A 90 -12.75 5.86 3.01
C ASN A 90 -12.79 6.74 1.75
N LEU A 91 -11.82 6.59 0.83
CA LEU A 91 -11.81 7.32 -0.43
C LEU A 91 -12.94 6.81 -1.34
N VAL A 92 -13.14 5.49 -1.41
CA VAL A 92 -14.26 4.87 -2.15
C VAL A 92 -15.59 5.36 -1.59
N ALA A 93 -15.81 5.20 -0.28
CA ALA A 93 -17.07 5.59 0.36
C ALA A 93 -17.40 7.08 0.15
N LYS A 94 -16.39 7.96 0.14
CA LYS A 94 -16.55 9.41 -0.06
C LYS A 94 -16.49 9.85 -1.52
N GLY A 95 -16.35 8.96 -2.48
CA GLY A 95 -16.22 9.28 -3.89
C GLY A 95 -14.97 10.11 -4.22
N LYS A 96 -13.87 9.88 -3.49
CA LYS A 96 -12.58 10.55 -3.72
C LYS A 96 -11.65 9.66 -4.54
N ASN A 97 -10.70 10.31 -5.23
CA ASN A 97 -9.66 9.61 -5.98
C ASN A 97 -8.55 9.07 -5.04
N GLY A 98 -7.85 8.04 -5.49
CA GLY A 98 -6.63 7.54 -4.85
C GLY A 98 -6.76 6.19 -4.17
N ALA A 99 -7.95 5.59 -4.10
CA ALA A 99 -8.10 4.19 -3.69
C ALA A 99 -7.56 3.25 -4.78
N ILE A 100 -6.94 2.15 -4.35
CA ILE A 100 -6.46 1.09 -5.24
C ILE A 100 -6.79 -0.29 -4.67
N ALA A 101 -6.89 -1.29 -5.53
CA ALA A 101 -6.76 -2.69 -5.16
C ALA A 101 -5.30 -3.10 -5.34
N VAL A 102 -4.68 -3.69 -4.34
CA VAL A 102 -3.25 -4.01 -4.39
C VAL A 102 -2.97 -5.46 -4.02
N LEU A 103 -2.01 -6.04 -4.72
CA LEU A 103 -1.60 -7.43 -4.58
C LEU A 103 -0.09 -7.53 -4.77
N ALA A 104 0.62 -8.15 -3.83
CA ALA A 104 2.00 -8.56 -3.98
C ALA A 104 2.09 -10.09 -3.94
N ILE A 105 2.83 -10.66 -4.88
CA ILE A 105 3.03 -12.11 -4.99
C ILE A 105 4.52 -12.40 -5.16
N ALA A 106 5.00 -13.39 -4.42
CA ALA A 106 6.37 -13.91 -4.53
C ALA A 106 6.39 -15.43 -4.38
N PRO A 107 7.46 -16.12 -4.80
CA PRO A 107 7.64 -17.53 -4.48
C PRO A 107 7.51 -17.77 -2.98
N LYS A 108 6.98 -18.92 -2.59
CA LYS A 108 6.75 -19.30 -1.19
C LYS A 108 7.98 -19.05 -0.31
N GLY A 109 7.75 -18.40 0.84
CA GLY A 109 8.78 -18.02 1.80
C GLY A 109 9.57 -16.77 1.43
N CYS A 110 9.18 -16.03 0.38
CA CYS A 110 9.86 -14.82 -0.08
C CYS A 110 9.19 -13.51 0.33
N LEU A 111 7.96 -13.53 0.87
CA LEU A 111 7.35 -12.36 1.50
C LEU A 111 7.57 -12.36 3.01
N LEU A 112 7.77 -11.18 3.57
CA LEU A 112 7.82 -10.98 5.00
C LEU A 112 6.40 -11.21 5.58
N HIS A 113 6.30 -12.13 6.54
CA HIS A 113 5.10 -12.25 7.37
C HIS A 113 5.13 -11.10 8.39
N ALA A 114 4.65 -9.95 7.99
CA ALA A 114 4.61 -8.80 8.87
C ALA A 114 3.56 -9.01 9.96
N PRO A 115 3.87 -8.69 11.24
CA PRO A 115 2.86 -8.70 12.27
C PRO A 115 1.81 -7.62 11.97
N ASP A 116 0.55 -7.90 12.32
CA ASP A 116 -0.52 -6.94 12.21
C ASP A 116 -0.41 -5.88 13.31
N MET A 117 0.39 -4.85 13.05
CA MET A 117 0.65 -3.75 13.97
C MET A 117 1.21 -2.52 13.24
N TYR A 118 1.07 -1.38 13.92
CA TYR A 118 1.68 -0.13 13.46
C TYR A 118 3.21 -0.25 13.33
N MET A 119 3.74 0.18 12.21
CA MET A 119 5.17 0.24 11.94
C MET A 119 5.57 1.59 11.37
N GLN A 120 6.75 2.08 11.80
CA GLN A 120 7.35 3.22 11.14
C GLN A 120 7.86 2.80 9.77
N LYS A 121 7.51 3.56 8.74
CA LYS A 121 7.93 3.30 7.36
C LYS A 121 8.41 4.60 6.71
N ILE A 122 9.41 4.48 5.85
CA ILE A 122 9.91 5.57 5.02
C ILE A 122 10.17 5.02 3.62
N CYS A 123 9.63 5.67 2.61
CA CYS A 123 9.80 5.29 1.22
C CYS A 123 10.41 6.45 0.42
N VAL A 124 11.37 6.13 -0.45
CA VAL A 124 12.02 7.10 -1.34
C VAL A 124 12.28 6.47 -2.70
N GLY A 125 12.38 7.30 -3.71
CA GLY A 125 12.73 6.85 -5.06
C GLY A 125 14.14 6.25 -5.16
N PRO A 126 14.43 5.51 -6.24
CA PRO A 126 15.68 4.74 -6.40
C PRO A 126 16.94 5.61 -6.36
N ARG A 127 16.86 6.90 -6.70
CA ARG A 127 18.00 7.84 -6.61
C ARG A 127 18.49 8.07 -5.19
N ALA A 128 17.61 7.94 -4.20
CA ALA A 128 17.94 8.10 -2.78
C ALA A 128 18.14 6.74 -2.07
N LYS A 129 18.26 5.63 -2.81
CA LYS A 129 18.52 4.30 -2.25
C LYS A 129 19.76 4.30 -1.35
N GLY A 130 19.61 3.81 -0.11
CA GLY A 130 20.68 3.74 0.88
C GLY A 130 21.06 5.09 1.53
N ARG A 131 20.27 6.14 1.30
CA ARG A 131 20.52 7.50 1.85
C ARG A 131 19.59 7.86 3.01
N ILE A 132 18.66 6.98 3.35
CA ILE A 132 17.69 7.18 4.43
C ILE A 132 17.95 6.22 5.60
N ASP A 133 17.65 6.67 6.82
CA ASP A 133 17.62 5.83 8.02
C ASP A 133 16.33 6.14 8.80
N ILE A 134 15.55 5.12 9.09
CA ILE A 134 14.28 5.25 9.84
C ILE A 134 14.48 5.80 11.26
N ARG A 135 15.69 5.67 11.82
CA ARG A 135 16.05 6.16 13.15
C ARG A 135 16.52 7.61 13.15
N ALA A 136 16.85 8.14 11.97
CA ALA A 136 17.27 9.53 11.83
C ALA A 136 16.06 10.49 11.90
N SER A 137 16.29 11.76 12.14
CA SER A 137 15.25 12.79 12.11
C SER A 137 14.67 12.96 10.71
N VAL A 138 13.46 13.51 10.64
CA VAL A 138 12.83 13.87 9.35
C VAL A 138 13.71 14.86 8.58
N THR A 139 14.22 15.85 9.28
CA THR A 139 15.12 16.87 8.72
C THR A 139 16.39 16.26 8.11
N GLU A 140 17.00 15.30 8.78
CA GLU A 140 18.20 14.61 8.27
C GLU A 140 17.88 13.77 7.04
N ASN A 141 16.80 12.99 7.07
CA ASN A 141 16.37 12.21 5.92
C ASN A 141 16.04 13.11 4.71
N LEU A 142 15.34 14.24 4.92
CA LEU A 142 15.06 15.21 3.86
C LEU A 142 16.34 15.77 3.23
N LYS A 143 17.33 16.15 4.03
CA LYS A 143 18.63 16.63 3.53
C LYS A 143 19.36 15.56 2.73
N ASN A 144 19.41 14.32 3.24
CA ASN A 144 20.05 13.20 2.54
C ASN A 144 19.39 12.88 1.20
N VAL A 145 18.05 12.99 1.13
CA VAL A 145 17.31 12.82 -0.13
C VAL A 145 17.57 13.97 -1.09
N ALA A 146 17.55 15.21 -0.62
CA ALA A 146 17.86 16.40 -1.41
C ALA A 146 19.25 16.30 -2.03
N ASP A 147 20.27 15.98 -1.23
CA ASP A 147 21.65 15.74 -1.69
C ASP A 147 21.73 14.64 -2.75
N ALA A 148 21.09 13.48 -2.49
CA ALA A 148 21.07 12.35 -3.45
C ALA A 148 20.43 12.71 -4.79
N MET A 149 19.51 13.67 -4.79
CA MET A 149 18.79 14.12 -5.96
C MET A 149 19.44 15.34 -6.63
N GLY A 150 20.43 15.99 -5.98
CA GLY A 150 21.01 17.24 -6.43
C GLY A 150 20.00 18.39 -6.41
N ARG A 151 19.20 18.49 -5.35
CA ARG A 151 18.13 19.47 -5.17
C ARG A 151 18.19 20.10 -3.79
N GLU A 152 17.43 21.20 -3.61
CA GLU A 152 17.20 21.77 -2.29
C GLU A 152 16.05 21.04 -1.58
N VAL A 153 16.03 21.10 -0.23
CA VAL A 153 14.94 20.53 0.56
C VAL A 153 13.59 21.14 0.17
N SER A 154 13.56 22.42 -0.19
CA SER A 154 12.36 23.14 -0.65
C SER A 154 11.75 22.60 -1.96
N ASP A 155 12.54 21.84 -2.72
CA ASP A 155 12.06 21.17 -3.95
C ASP A 155 11.42 19.80 -3.68
N LEU A 156 11.63 19.28 -2.46
CA LEU A 156 11.05 18.01 -2.07
C LEU A 156 9.57 18.15 -1.64
N THR A 157 8.81 17.10 -1.88
CA THR A 157 7.45 16.95 -1.35
C THR A 157 7.40 15.69 -0.50
N MET A 158 7.08 15.84 0.77
CA MET A 158 6.75 14.71 1.65
C MET A 158 5.25 14.46 1.58
N VAL A 159 4.86 13.21 1.36
CA VAL A 159 3.45 12.78 1.44
C VAL A 159 3.26 11.99 2.72
N ILE A 160 2.23 12.28 3.50
CA ILE A 160 1.94 11.65 4.77
C ILE A 160 0.44 11.69 5.06
N LEU A 161 -0.06 10.70 5.79
CA LEU A 161 -1.44 10.69 6.29
C LEU A 161 -1.68 11.85 7.26
N ASP A 162 -2.82 12.53 7.08
CA ASP A 162 -3.30 13.58 7.99
C ASP A 162 -3.89 12.94 9.25
N ARG A 163 -3.03 12.71 10.22
CA ARG A 163 -3.36 12.08 11.50
C ARG A 163 -2.68 12.84 12.65
N GLU A 164 -3.34 12.91 13.78
CA GLU A 164 -2.85 13.57 15.00
C GLU A 164 -1.44 13.06 15.40
N ARG A 165 -1.22 11.75 15.33
CA ARG A 165 0.07 11.11 15.62
C ARG A 165 1.21 11.55 14.69
N HIS A 166 0.90 12.12 13.53
CA HIS A 166 1.91 12.59 12.55
C HIS A 166 2.23 14.08 12.66
N GLU A 167 1.55 14.84 13.51
CA GLU A 167 1.74 16.30 13.63
C GLU A 167 3.20 16.70 13.86
N LYS A 168 3.94 15.93 14.67
CA LYS A 168 5.36 16.20 14.93
C LYS A 168 6.18 16.06 13.64
N ILE A 169 5.97 15.00 12.87
CA ILE A 169 6.65 14.72 11.60
C ILE A 169 6.33 15.81 10.57
N ILE A 170 5.05 16.17 10.46
CA ILE A 170 4.54 17.20 9.55
C ILE A 170 5.19 18.55 9.86
N ARG A 171 5.20 18.92 11.14
CA ARG A 171 5.83 20.19 11.58
C ARG A 171 7.32 20.21 11.28
N GLU A 172 8.06 19.15 11.64
CA GLU A 172 9.50 19.05 11.40
C GLU A 172 9.83 19.16 9.91
N ALA A 173 9.07 18.49 9.04
CA ALA A 173 9.26 18.57 7.59
C ALA A 173 9.05 19.99 7.04
N ARG A 174 8.03 20.71 7.53
CA ARG A 174 7.76 22.10 7.14
C ARG A 174 8.84 23.05 7.65
N GLU A 175 9.32 22.85 8.87
CA GLU A 175 10.43 23.63 9.46
C GLU A 175 11.75 23.41 8.70
N ALA A 176 11.97 22.20 8.18
CA ALA A 176 13.09 21.89 7.29
C ALA A 176 12.97 22.51 5.90
N GLY A 177 11.81 23.07 5.54
CA GLY A 177 11.53 23.74 4.28
C GLY A 177 10.88 22.86 3.21
N ALA A 178 10.58 21.60 3.49
CA ALA A 178 9.92 20.70 2.52
C ALA A 178 8.44 21.05 2.36
N ARG A 179 7.90 20.79 1.17
CA ARG A 179 6.45 20.76 0.95
C ARG A 179 5.86 19.51 1.56
N VAL A 180 4.71 19.64 2.23
CA VAL A 180 4.00 18.50 2.82
C VAL A 180 2.65 18.37 2.16
N TYR A 181 2.41 17.22 1.54
CA TYR A 181 1.13 16.83 0.95
C TYR A 181 0.41 15.86 1.90
N LEU A 182 -0.71 16.31 2.45
CA LEU A 182 -1.51 15.53 3.39
C LEU A 182 -2.55 14.71 2.62
N ILE A 183 -2.58 13.41 2.90
CA ILE A 183 -3.60 12.49 2.39
C ILE A 183 -4.47 11.99 3.53
N THR A 184 -5.73 11.73 3.24
CA THR A 184 -6.68 11.28 4.27
C THR A 184 -6.73 9.77 4.41
N ASP A 185 -6.30 9.05 3.37
CA ASP A 185 -6.30 7.59 3.28
C ASP A 185 -5.46 7.14 2.09
N GLY A 186 -5.12 5.85 1.97
CA GLY A 186 -4.48 5.30 0.79
C GLY A 186 -2.99 5.62 0.68
N ASP A 187 -2.15 5.08 1.57
CA ASP A 187 -0.72 5.42 1.62
C ASP A 187 0.21 4.50 0.80
N VAL A 188 -0.31 3.42 0.25
CA VAL A 188 0.45 2.55 -0.66
C VAL A 188 0.69 3.23 -2.02
N VAL A 189 -0.32 3.93 -2.57
CA VAL A 189 -0.21 4.63 -3.88
C VAL A 189 1.02 5.52 -3.93
N PRO A 190 1.14 6.50 -3.05
CA PRO A 190 2.31 7.36 -3.08
C PRO A 190 3.63 6.63 -2.72
N SER A 191 3.62 5.45 -2.07
CA SER A 191 4.85 4.64 -1.89
C SER A 191 5.30 4.04 -3.23
N VAL A 192 4.36 3.54 -4.03
CA VAL A 192 4.61 3.08 -5.40
C VAL A 192 5.09 4.24 -6.29
N ASP A 193 4.47 5.42 -6.17
CA ASP A 193 4.83 6.62 -6.93
C ASP A 193 6.28 7.05 -6.71
N CYS A 194 6.87 6.80 -5.54
CA CYS A 194 8.29 7.04 -5.31
C CYS A 194 9.20 6.26 -6.27
N GLY A 195 8.75 5.10 -6.75
CA GLY A 195 9.48 4.24 -7.70
C GLY A 195 9.30 4.63 -9.17
N ILE A 196 8.34 5.50 -9.51
CA ILE A 196 8.03 5.87 -10.88
C ILE A 196 8.85 7.08 -11.30
N PRO A 197 9.69 6.99 -12.40
CA PRO A 197 10.66 8.03 -12.74
C PRO A 197 10.08 9.40 -13.11
N VAL A 198 8.81 9.47 -13.50
CA VAL A 198 8.12 10.69 -13.94
C VAL A 198 7.21 11.30 -12.91
N SER A 199 6.95 10.61 -11.81
CA SER A 199 6.17 11.15 -10.72
C SER A 199 7.06 11.90 -9.73
N TYR A 200 6.44 12.79 -9.01
CA TYR A 200 7.03 13.78 -8.10
C TYR A 200 8.11 13.21 -7.16
N THR A 201 9.02 14.07 -6.73
CA THR A 201 10.02 13.78 -5.69
C THR A 201 9.34 13.66 -4.33
N HIS A 202 9.07 12.46 -3.90
CA HIS A 202 8.42 12.21 -2.61
C HIS A 202 9.38 11.56 -1.61
N LEU A 203 9.42 12.09 -0.40
CA LEU A 203 9.83 11.42 0.81
C LEU A 203 8.55 11.00 1.55
N ARG A 204 8.50 9.77 2.06
CA ARG A 204 7.37 9.31 2.84
C ARG A 204 7.80 8.85 4.20
N ALA A 205 7.06 9.29 5.20
CA ALA A 205 7.09 8.74 6.54
C ALA A 205 5.70 8.21 6.88
N HIS A 206 5.60 6.95 7.24
CA HIS A 206 4.35 6.30 7.60
C HIS A 206 4.46 5.53 8.90
N GLU A 207 3.47 5.72 9.74
CA GLU A 207 2.94 4.66 10.59
C GLU A 207 1.66 4.18 9.92
N THR A 208 1.59 2.94 9.50
CA THR A 208 0.34 2.38 9.01
C THR A 208 -0.41 1.75 10.15
N ASP A 209 -1.70 2.06 10.21
CA ASP A 209 -2.67 1.18 10.81
C ASP A 209 -2.80 -0.02 9.88
N SER A 210 -2.40 -1.20 10.31
CA SER A 210 -3.04 -2.38 9.83
C SER A 210 -4.43 -2.33 10.43
N TYR A 211 -5.44 -2.08 9.61
CA TYR A 211 -6.80 -2.26 10.02
C TYR A 211 -7.13 -3.73 9.93
N LEU A 212 -7.45 -4.26 11.06
CA LEU A 212 -8.40 -5.32 11.17
C LEU A 212 -9.78 -4.81 10.75
#